data_cc9806ba8ac4b9f9831688edeed67184
#
_entry.id   cc9806ba8ac4b9f9831688edeed67184
#
_cell.length_a   1.000
_cell.length_b   1.000
_cell.length_c   1.000
_cell.angle_alpha   90.00
_cell.angle_beta   90.00
_cell.angle_gamma   90.00
#
_symmetry.space_group_name_H-M   'P 1'
#
loop_
_entity.id
_entity.type
_entity.pdbx_description
1 polymer ?
#
loop_
_entity_poly.entity_id
_entity_poly.type
_entity_poly.pdbx_seq_one_letter_code
_entity_poly.pdbx_strand_id
1 'polypeptide(L)'
;MHPFPRGSRALPRRHRRYIALTTVLATVFLLLAAGCTGVFPGIRPQIVYPSIEPIEGAPSHPVTFTYAFEGGTVTLTVPINGSVFYGAQRAVKNASVPRGTPDADWVPGYYLAFLSDPHQDGFYQDLLSQFRRIRDEKRLGSDRYLELMAVGVQSLPYREKGGPPHFPVETFAERTGDCDDKSLLLAGLLSREGYRVSLLVFDAEDHMAVGITADGCGYRNTSFAFLESTNLSLVGIPPERIEGAIATLSSDPLIIPVGSGTTAYGACGETLAIHTAFVAADDAVDSLEQQLAAKKAEMDRVRGNPAEYNRLVSDYNRRVDEHNRNVEVSNYIVRHLHDRPGTYRWLRSRGLVPA
;
A
#
# COMPACT_ATOMS: atom_id res chain seq x y z
N MET A 1 -17.59 7.07 1.45
CA MET A 1 -18.14 6.12 0.46
C MET A 1 -18.24 6.86 -0.86
N HIS A 2 -17.23 6.77 -1.68
CA HIS A 2 -17.32 7.18 -3.07
C HIS A 2 -17.01 5.96 -3.91
N PRO A 3 -17.97 5.49 -4.73
CA PRO A 3 -17.68 4.44 -5.69
C PRO A 3 -16.73 4.99 -6.75
N PHE A 4 -15.93 4.10 -7.34
CA PHE A 4 -15.11 4.38 -8.52
C PHE A 4 -15.83 5.35 -9.47
N PRO A 5 -15.15 6.31 -10.09
CA PRO A 5 -15.79 7.24 -11.00
C PRO A 5 -16.39 6.47 -12.18
N ARG A 6 -17.67 6.18 -12.08
CA ARG A 6 -18.46 5.72 -13.23
C ARG A 6 -18.40 6.82 -14.27
N GLY A 7 -17.91 6.45 -15.42
CA GLY A 7 -17.69 7.29 -16.56
C GLY A 7 -18.70 8.43 -16.70
N SER A 8 -18.21 9.62 -16.89
CA SER A 8 -18.96 10.87 -17.03
C SER A 8 -20.04 10.73 -18.11
N ARG A 9 -21.28 10.58 -17.69
CA ARG A 9 -22.46 10.84 -18.54
C ARG A 9 -22.67 12.34 -18.60
N ALA A 10 -22.13 12.97 -19.61
CA ALA A 10 -22.64 14.25 -20.05
C ALA A 10 -23.93 14.00 -20.83
N LEU A 11 -25.07 14.39 -20.28
CA LEU A 11 -26.34 14.44 -20.99
C LEU A 11 -26.47 15.75 -21.76
N PRO A 12 -27.07 15.68 -22.98
CA PRO A 12 -27.25 16.83 -23.83
C PRO A 12 -28.65 17.48 -23.64
N ARG A 13 -28.75 18.77 -23.79
CA ARG A 13 -29.94 19.51 -24.25
C ARG A 13 -29.51 20.88 -24.70
N ARG A 14 -29.79 21.32 -25.91
CA ARG A 14 -31.04 21.72 -26.56
C ARG A 14 -30.78 22.36 -27.95
N HIS A 15 -31.58 21.90 -28.94
CA HIS A 15 -32.38 22.62 -29.89
C HIS A 15 -31.81 23.90 -30.59
N ARG A 16 -31.75 23.95 -31.93
CA ARG A 16 -32.89 24.23 -32.85
C ARG A 16 -32.38 24.33 -34.29
N ARG A 17 -33.11 23.65 -35.17
CA ARG A 17 -33.57 23.97 -36.51
C ARG A 17 -32.82 25.04 -37.30
N TYR A 18 -32.32 24.67 -38.47
CA TYR A 18 -32.63 25.39 -39.71
C TYR A 18 -32.76 24.39 -40.86
N ILE A 19 -33.92 24.47 -41.54
CA ILE A 19 -34.31 23.84 -42.79
C ILE A 19 -33.91 24.82 -43.88
N ALA A 20 -33.22 24.38 -44.90
CA ALA A 20 -33.22 24.93 -46.26
C ALA A 20 -32.63 23.84 -47.14
N LEU A 21 -33.41 23.15 -47.82
CA LEU A 21 -33.94 23.16 -49.18
C LEU A 21 -32.94 23.66 -50.23
N THR A 22 -32.31 22.78 -50.96
CA THR A 22 -32.16 22.94 -52.40
C THR A 22 -31.82 21.62 -53.07
N THR A 23 -32.64 21.29 -53.95
CA THR A 23 -32.82 20.27 -54.96
C THR A 23 -31.65 20.11 -55.95
N VAL A 24 -31.54 18.84 -56.47
CA VAL A 24 -31.11 18.45 -57.83
C VAL A 24 -29.59 18.29 -58.05
N LEU A 25 -29.15 17.07 -58.13
CA LEU A 25 -28.74 16.42 -59.38
C LEU A 25 -28.67 14.91 -59.19
N ALA A 26 -29.63 14.22 -59.75
CA ALA A 26 -29.54 12.78 -60.00
C ALA A 26 -28.53 12.56 -61.13
N THR A 27 -27.40 11.97 -60.82
CA THR A 27 -26.54 11.35 -61.85
C THR A 27 -26.41 9.87 -61.49
N VAL A 28 -27.04 9.09 -62.31
CA VAL A 28 -26.95 7.65 -62.43
C VAL A 28 -25.48 7.22 -62.54
N PHE A 29 -25.01 6.47 -61.58
CA PHE A 29 -23.91 5.56 -61.78
C PHE A 29 -24.32 4.15 -61.27
N LEU A 30 -24.95 3.47 -62.20
CA LEU A 30 -25.02 2.01 -62.18
C LEU A 30 -23.64 1.53 -62.61
N LEU A 31 -22.80 1.13 -61.69
CA LEU A 31 -21.62 0.34 -62.02
C LEU A 31 -21.37 -0.73 -60.93
N LEU A 32 -21.69 -1.95 -61.35
CA LEU A 32 -21.06 -3.21 -60.98
C LEU A 32 -21.09 -3.59 -59.51
N ALA A 33 -22.10 -4.40 -59.23
CA ALA A 33 -22.03 -5.43 -58.19
C ALA A 33 -20.86 -6.37 -58.50
N ALA A 34 -19.65 -6.00 -58.12
CA ALA A 34 -18.55 -6.92 -57.88
C ALA A 34 -18.39 -6.96 -56.35
N GLY A 35 -18.77 -8.10 -55.79
CA GLY A 35 -18.67 -8.36 -54.36
C GLY A 35 -17.25 -8.20 -53.85
N CYS A 36 -16.99 -7.07 -53.24
CA CYS A 36 -15.96 -6.94 -52.21
C CYS A 36 -16.70 -6.81 -50.88
N THR A 37 -17.05 -7.95 -50.31
CA THR A 37 -17.20 -8.02 -48.88
C THR A 37 -15.81 -7.81 -48.26
N GLY A 38 -15.31 -6.58 -48.42
CA GLY A 38 -14.21 -6.12 -47.58
C GLY A 38 -14.74 -6.11 -46.15
N VAL A 39 -14.50 -7.22 -45.47
CA VAL A 39 -14.49 -7.22 -44.00
C VAL A 39 -13.40 -6.21 -43.65
N PHE A 40 -13.77 -4.93 -43.50
CA PHE A 40 -12.95 -4.03 -42.72
C PHE A 40 -12.75 -4.73 -41.37
N PRO A 41 -11.53 -5.14 -41.01
CA PRO A 41 -11.31 -5.63 -39.67
C PRO A 41 -11.77 -4.46 -38.77
N GLY A 42 -12.95 -4.65 -38.15
CA GLY A 42 -13.53 -3.66 -37.29
C GLY A 42 -12.43 -3.24 -36.33
N ILE A 43 -12.04 -1.97 -36.34
CA ILE A 43 -11.16 -1.39 -35.34
C ILE A 43 -11.88 -1.66 -34.04
N ARG A 44 -11.49 -2.75 -33.37
CA ARG A 44 -12.00 -3.01 -32.00
C ARG A 44 -11.55 -1.81 -31.19
N PRO A 45 -12.46 -1.07 -30.54
CA PRO A 45 -12.06 0.03 -29.72
C PRO A 45 -11.06 -0.52 -28.68
N GLN A 46 -9.85 0.02 -28.73
CA GLN A 46 -8.74 -0.42 -27.89
C GLN A 46 -8.85 0.29 -26.53
N ILE A 47 -8.55 -0.44 -25.45
CA ILE A 47 -8.39 0.17 -24.13
C ILE A 47 -7.13 1.03 -24.18
N VAL A 48 -7.24 2.29 -23.75
CA VAL A 48 -6.10 3.20 -23.60
C VAL A 48 -5.83 3.37 -22.13
N TYR A 49 -4.65 3.00 -21.72
CA TYR A 49 -4.18 3.12 -20.34
C TYR A 49 -3.39 4.41 -20.12
N PRO A 50 -3.24 4.85 -18.85
CA PRO A 50 -2.36 5.95 -18.51
C PRO A 50 -0.94 5.73 -19.00
N SER A 51 -0.31 6.81 -19.48
CA SER A 51 1.10 6.81 -19.88
C SER A 51 1.71 8.18 -19.67
N ILE A 52 3.03 8.21 -19.43
CA ILE A 52 3.78 9.45 -19.26
C ILE A 52 4.19 9.97 -20.66
N GLU A 53 3.90 11.24 -20.90
CA GLU A 53 4.49 11.97 -22.02
C GLU A 53 5.51 12.98 -21.48
N PRO A 54 6.82 12.70 -21.61
CA PRO A 54 7.86 13.58 -21.05
C PRO A 54 7.80 15.01 -21.59
N ILE A 55 8.03 15.98 -20.71
CA ILE A 55 8.03 17.40 -21.06
C ILE A 55 9.47 17.85 -21.28
N GLU A 56 9.86 18.12 -22.53
CA GLU A 56 11.22 18.53 -22.86
C GLU A 56 11.64 19.79 -22.11
N GLY A 57 12.91 19.83 -21.68
CA GLY A 57 13.52 20.98 -21.04
C GLY A 57 13.09 21.24 -19.59
N ALA A 58 12.24 20.41 -19.01
CA ALA A 58 11.85 20.56 -17.60
C ALA A 58 13.05 20.25 -16.67
N PRO A 59 13.31 21.08 -15.64
CA PRO A 59 14.51 20.97 -14.81
C PRO A 59 14.46 19.74 -13.90
N SER A 60 15.54 18.97 -13.89
CA SER A 60 15.73 17.87 -12.95
C SER A 60 16.18 18.39 -11.58
N HIS A 61 15.84 17.67 -10.50
CA HIS A 61 16.23 18.03 -9.14
C HIS A 61 16.43 16.77 -8.29
N PRO A 62 17.34 16.78 -7.30
CA PRO A 62 17.46 15.67 -6.38
C PRO A 62 16.37 15.72 -5.32
N VAL A 63 15.87 14.55 -4.94
CA VAL A 63 14.97 14.37 -3.80
C VAL A 63 15.69 13.54 -2.74
N THR A 64 15.76 14.09 -1.52
CA THR A 64 16.34 13.39 -0.37
C THR A 64 15.24 12.99 0.59
N PHE A 65 15.28 11.73 1.02
CA PHE A 65 14.34 11.15 1.97
C PHE A 65 15.11 10.35 3.03
N THR A 66 14.72 10.50 4.29
CA THR A 66 15.39 9.88 5.44
C THR A 66 14.38 9.20 6.33
N TYR A 67 14.69 7.96 6.76
CA TYR A 67 13.83 7.17 7.63
C TYR A 67 14.63 6.26 8.56
N ALA A 68 14.00 5.76 9.62
CA ALA A 68 14.61 4.80 10.56
C ALA A 68 14.54 3.38 10.00
N PHE A 69 15.62 2.61 10.13
CA PHE A 69 15.65 1.18 9.79
C PHE A 69 16.69 0.44 10.66
N GLU A 70 16.27 -0.63 11.35
CA GLU A 70 17.13 -1.51 12.19
C GLU A 70 18.06 -0.75 13.16
N GLY A 71 17.50 0.12 13.97
CA GLY A 71 18.26 0.89 14.98
C GLY A 71 19.19 1.96 14.38
N GLY A 72 19.09 2.22 13.08
CA GLY A 72 19.87 3.26 12.38
C GLY A 72 18.99 4.16 11.51
N THR A 73 19.64 5.05 10.79
CA THR A 73 18.99 5.96 9.84
C THR A 73 19.43 5.62 8.43
N VAL A 74 18.50 5.61 7.49
CA VAL A 74 18.71 5.44 6.06
C VAL A 74 18.43 6.78 5.37
N THR A 75 19.32 7.21 4.50
CA THR A 75 19.12 8.39 3.66
C THR A 75 19.24 7.98 2.20
N LEU A 76 18.21 8.27 1.43
CA LEU A 76 18.15 8.08 -0.01
C LEU A 76 18.25 9.45 -0.67
N THR A 77 19.06 9.58 -1.73
CA THR A 77 19.11 10.79 -2.54
C THR A 77 19.03 10.39 -4.01
N VAL A 78 17.90 10.69 -4.63
CA VAL A 78 17.57 10.24 -5.99
C VAL A 78 17.42 11.44 -6.91
N PRO A 79 18.12 11.50 -8.05
CA PRO A 79 17.89 12.51 -9.06
C PRO A 79 16.54 12.25 -9.74
N ILE A 80 15.64 13.23 -9.69
CA ILE A 80 14.35 13.16 -10.38
C ILE A 80 14.48 13.86 -11.73
N ASN A 81 14.24 13.09 -12.80
CA ASN A 81 14.17 13.66 -14.14
C ASN A 81 12.91 14.52 -14.26
N GLY A 82 13.09 15.84 -14.39
CA GLY A 82 12.00 16.79 -14.44
C GLY A 82 11.08 16.55 -15.63
N SER A 83 11.61 16.15 -16.80
CA SER A 83 10.77 15.86 -17.98
C SER A 83 9.79 14.73 -17.71
N VAL A 84 10.21 13.66 -17.04
CA VAL A 84 9.36 12.54 -16.66
C VAL A 84 8.39 12.94 -15.54
N PHE A 85 8.88 13.59 -14.50
CA PHE A 85 8.05 13.98 -13.35
C PHE A 85 6.89 14.90 -13.75
N TYR A 86 7.18 15.99 -14.47
CA TYR A 86 6.11 16.90 -14.91
C TYR A 86 5.24 16.28 -16.01
N GLY A 87 5.78 15.36 -16.81
CA GLY A 87 5.01 14.55 -17.74
C GLY A 87 4.00 13.67 -17.02
N ALA A 88 4.44 12.98 -15.96
CA ALA A 88 3.58 12.16 -15.10
C ALA A 88 2.47 12.98 -14.43
N GLN A 89 2.79 14.16 -13.89
CA GLN A 89 1.79 15.06 -13.30
C GLN A 89 0.70 15.50 -14.28
N ARG A 90 1.03 15.67 -15.55
CA ARG A 90 0.11 16.11 -16.61
C ARG A 90 -0.58 14.96 -17.33
N ALA A 91 -0.15 13.74 -17.13
CA ALA A 91 -0.72 12.56 -17.78
C ALA A 91 -2.21 12.43 -17.50
N VAL A 92 -2.96 11.97 -18.52
CA VAL A 92 -4.34 11.54 -18.33
C VAL A 92 -4.32 10.20 -17.59
N LYS A 93 -4.70 10.20 -16.33
CA LYS A 93 -4.59 9.04 -15.43
C LYS A 93 -5.82 8.13 -15.43
N ASN A 94 -6.87 8.47 -16.16
CA ASN A 94 -8.04 7.63 -16.35
C ASN A 94 -7.86 6.73 -17.58
N ALA A 95 -8.23 5.45 -17.46
CA ALA A 95 -8.30 4.58 -18.62
C ALA A 95 -9.48 4.97 -19.52
N SER A 96 -9.27 4.93 -20.85
CA SER A 96 -10.35 4.99 -21.81
C SER A 96 -10.78 3.58 -22.18
N VAL A 97 -11.95 3.17 -21.72
CA VAL A 97 -12.44 1.80 -21.84
C VAL A 97 -13.69 1.76 -22.72
N PRO A 98 -13.76 0.87 -23.72
CA PRO A 98 -14.96 0.68 -24.54
C PRO A 98 -16.18 0.35 -23.68
N ARG A 99 -17.33 0.85 -24.10
CA ARG A 99 -18.57 0.61 -23.33
C ARG A 99 -18.90 -0.88 -23.28
N GLY A 100 -19.15 -1.38 -22.07
CA GLY A 100 -19.52 -2.78 -21.81
C GLY A 100 -18.34 -3.73 -21.62
N THR A 101 -17.10 -3.23 -21.58
CA THR A 101 -15.95 -4.05 -21.17
C THR A 101 -16.06 -4.39 -19.68
N PRO A 102 -15.99 -5.66 -19.29
CA PRO A 102 -15.97 -6.07 -17.88
C PRO A 102 -14.76 -5.52 -17.13
N ASP A 103 -14.91 -5.19 -15.87
CA ASP A 103 -13.81 -4.64 -15.05
C ASP A 103 -12.61 -5.61 -14.97
N ALA A 104 -12.84 -6.90 -14.90
CA ALA A 104 -11.80 -7.92 -14.89
C ALA A 104 -10.88 -7.88 -16.12
N ASP A 105 -11.35 -7.36 -17.25
CA ASP A 105 -10.59 -7.31 -18.50
C ASP A 105 -9.67 -6.08 -18.60
N TRP A 106 -9.90 -5.04 -17.81
CA TRP A 106 -9.14 -3.80 -17.92
C TRP A 106 -8.52 -3.29 -16.62
N VAL A 107 -9.13 -3.54 -15.45
CA VAL A 107 -8.61 -3.03 -14.16
C VAL A 107 -7.19 -3.49 -13.86
N PRO A 108 -6.81 -4.78 -14.09
CA PRO A 108 -5.42 -5.17 -13.90
C PRO A 108 -4.45 -4.39 -14.80
N GLY A 109 -4.78 -4.22 -16.06
CA GLY A 109 -3.98 -3.44 -17.03
C GLY A 109 -3.87 -1.97 -16.63
N TYR A 110 -4.91 -1.41 -16.02
CA TYR A 110 -4.93 -0.03 -15.53
C TYR A 110 -3.85 0.20 -14.46
N TYR A 111 -3.81 -0.60 -13.41
CA TYR A 111 -2.79 -0.46 -12.37
C TYR A 111 -1.38 -0.81 -12.86
N LEU A 112 -1.28 -1.85 -13.71
CA LEU A 112 0.00 -2.24 -14.29
C LEU A 112 0.60 -1.15 -15.19
N ALA A 113 -0.21 -0.31 -15.83
CA ALA A 113 0.27 0.79 -16.66
C ALA A 113 1.08 1.80 -15.85
N PHE A 114 0.69 2.11 -14.60
CA PHE A 114 1.47 2.97 -13.72
C PHE A 114 2.83 2.39 -13.35
N LEU A 115 2.95 1.06 -13.29
CA LEU A 115 4.17 0.35 -12.91
C LEU A 115 5.13 0.12 -14.09
N SER A 116 4.58 -0.10 -15.28
CA SER A 116 5.32 -0.56 -16.46
C SER A 116 5.64 0.57 -17.45
N ASP A 117 5.30 1.83 -17.16
CA ASP A 117 5.65 2.94 -18.02
C ASP A 117 7.17 3.08 -18.13
N PRO A 118 7.75 2.94 -19.35
CA PRO A 118 9.20 2.85 -19.55
C PRO A 118 9.93 4.15 -19.22
N HIS A 119 9.25 5.29 -19.20
CA HIS A 119 9.88 6.56 -18.86
C HIS A 119 10.33 6.62 -17.39
N GLN A 120 9.81 5.74 -16.52
CA GLN A 120 10.22 5.63 -15.12
C GLN A 120 11.42 4.70 -14.88
N ASP A 121 11.94 4.01 -15.89
CA ASP A 121 13.01 3.03 -15.70
C ASP A 121 14.27 3.67 -15.11
N GLY A 122 14.64 4.89 -15.54
CA GLY A 122 15.76 5.65 -14.94
C GLY A 122 15.53 5.96 -13.47
N PHE A 123 14.33 6.40 -13.09
CA PHE A 123 13.96 6.64 -11.69
C PHE A 123 14.10 5.37 -10.84
N TYR A 124 13.56 4.23 -11.31
CA TYR A 124 13.70 2.97 -10.60
C TYR A 124 15.15 2.50 -10.49
N GLN A 125 15.96 2.66 -11.54
CA GLN A 125 17.40 2.32 -11.51
C GLN A 125 18.13 3.13 -10.46
N ASP A 126 17.92 4.43 -10.41
CA ASP A 126 18.57 5.34 -9.45
C ASP A 126 18.14 5.01 -8.01
N LEU A 127 16.85 4.85 -7.75
CA LEU A 127 16.31 4.52 -6.43
C LEU A 127 16.78 3.13 -5.95
N LEU A 128 16.68 2.11 -6.80
CA LEU A 128 17.14 0.76 -6.48
C LEU A 128 18.66 0.68 -6.29
N SER A 129 19.46 1.51 -7.00
CA SER A 129 20.90 1.58 -6.76
C SER A 129 21.23 1.98 -5.33
N GLN A 130 20.44 2.92 -4.74
CA GLN A 130 20.59 3.33 -3.34
C GLN A 130 20.22 2.20 -2.38
N PHE A 131 19.11 1.52 -2.63
CA PHE A 131 18.69 0.38 -1.80
C PHE A 131 19.69 -0.78 -1.86
N ARG A 132 20.20 -1.13 -3.06
CA ARG A 132 21.22 -2.18 -3.23
C ARG A 132 22.52 -1.82 -2.50
N ARG A 133 22.98 -0.57 -2.57
CA ARG A 133 24.14 -0.10 -1.82
C ARG A 133 23.95 -0.31 -0.32
N ILE A 134 22.79 0.05 0.25
CA ILE A 134 22.50 -0.12 1.67
C ILE A 134 22.40 -1.61 2.03
N ARG A 135 21.76 -2.43 1.17
CA ARG A 135 21.72 -3.89 1.34
C ARG A 135 23.13 -4.46 1.49
N ASP A 136 24.04 -4.07 0.60
CA ASP A 136 25.40 -4.61 0.55
C ASP A 136 26.22 -4.10 1.74
N GLU A 137 26.14 -2.82 2.08
CA GLU A 137 26.80 -2.22 3.25
C GLU A 137 26.36 -2.88 4.57
N LYS A 138 25.06 -3.11 4.73
CA LYS A 138 24.48 -3.72 5.94
C LYS A 138 24.42 -5.25 5.87
N ARG A 139 24.81 -5.87 4.75
CA ARG A 139 24.76 -7.33 4.50
C ARG A 139 23.36 -7.89 4.78
N LEU A 140 22.33 -7.28 4.19
CA LEU A 140 20.95 -7.70 4.38
C LEU A 140 20.65 -8.94 3.54
N GLY A 141 20.06 -9.97 4.16
CA GLY A 141 19.42 -11.07 3.44
C GLY A 141 18.13 -10.59 2.76
N SER A 142 17.49 -11.48 1.97
CA SER A 142 16.32 -11.17 1.15
C SER A 142 15.17 -10.55 1.97
N ASP A 143 14.82 -11.13 3.12
CA ASP A 143 13.71 -10.61 3.94
C ASP A 143 13.97 -9.20 4.47
N ARG A 144 15.16 -8.99 5.04
CA ARG A 144 15.57 -7.66 5.54
C ARG A 144 15.73 -6.62 4.43
N TYR A 145 16.09 -7.06 3.22
CA TYR A 145 16.16 -6.17 2.05
C TYR A 145 14.77 -5.77 1.57
N LEU A 146 13.82 -6.69 1.56
CA LEU A 146 12.41 -6.37 1.34
C LEU A 146 11.91 -5.37 2.39
N GLU A 147 12.17 -5.65 3.67
CA GLU A 147 11.78 -4.78 4.79
C GLU A 147 12.40 -3.38 4.71
N LEU A 148 13.64 -3.26 4.24
CA LEU A 148 14.29 -1.97 3.99
C LEU A 148 13.48 -1.11 3.00
N MET A 149 13.03 -1.70 1.88
CA MET A 149 12.20 -1.00 0.89
C MET A 149 10.79 -0.73 1.42
N ALA A 150 10.19 -1.69 2.09
CA ALA A 150 8.85 -1.57 2.68
C ALA A 150 8.80 -0.45 3.72
N VAL A 151 9.70 -0.45 4.70
CA VAL A 151 9.81 0.60 5.73
C VAL A 151 10.06 1.97 5.10
N GLY A 152 10.87 2.04 4.03
CA GLY A 152 11.11 3.28 3.30
C GLY A 152 9.81 3.86 2.72
N VAL A 153 9.00 3.04 2.05
CA VAL A 153 7.71 3.49 1.49
C VAL A 153 6.69 3.76 2.59
N GLN A 154 6.58 2.90 3.59
CA GLN A 154 5.70 3.09 4.75
C GLN A 154 5.98 4.41 5.49
N SER A 155 7.24 4.83 5.54
CA SER A 155 7.67 6.08 6.20
C SER A 155 7.33 7.36 5.42
N LEU A 156 6.89 7.25 4.16
CA LEU A 156 6.34 8.40 3.45
C LEU A 156 5.02 8.83 4.11
N PRO A 157 4.82 10.13 4.40
CA PRO A 157 3.57 10.61 4.95
C PRO A 157 2.35 10.21 4.12
N TYR A 158 1.32 9.70 4.77
CA TYR A 158 0.04 9.44 4.15
C TYR A 158 -0.67 10.76 3.82
N ARG A 159 -1.23 10.85 2.62
CA ARG A 159 -2.07 11.96 2.20
C ARG A 159 -3.16 11.45 1.27
N GLU A 160 -4.38 11.43 1.75
CA GLU A 160 -5.53 11.21 0.91
C GLU A 160 -5.68 12.37 -0.08
N LYS A 161 -5.74 12.05 -1.36
CA LYS A 161 -5.86 13.02 -2.44
C LYS A 161 -7.17 12.89 -3.20
N GLY A 162 -7.74 11.69 -3.22
CA GLY A 162 -8.86 11.34 -4.07
C GLY A 162 -8.50 11.38 -5.57
N GLY A 163 -9.21 10.60 -6.37
CA GLY A 163 -8.97 10.54 -7.81
C GLY A 163 -8.04 9.38 -8.21
N PRO A 164 -7.47 9.41 -9.43
CA PRO A 164 -6.61 8.32 -9.92
C PRO A 164 -5.25 8.29 -9.23
N PRO A 165 -4.57 7.13 -9.18
CA PRO A 165 -3.23 6.98 -8.61
C PRO A 165 -2.19 7.90 -9.26
N HIS A 166 -1.14 8.17 -8.52
CA HIS A 166 0.09 8.77 -9.04
C HIS A 166 1.01 7.71 -9.67
N PHE A 167 1.80 8.12 -10.63
CA PHE A 167 2.94 7.33 -11.05
C PHE A 167 3.97 7.24 -9.91
N PRO A 168 4.65 6.11 -9.70
CA PRO A 168 5.66 5.94 -8.65
C PRO A 168 6.71 7.04 -8.55
N VAL A 169 7.13 7.62 -9.68
CA VAL A 169 8.05 8.77 -9.70
C VAL A 169 7.46 10.01 -9.03
N GLU A 170 6.15 10.24 -9.14
CA GLU A 170 5.46 11.35 -8.47
C GLU A 170 5.40 11.11 -6.97
N THR A 171 4.96 9.92 -6.55
CA THR A 171 4.85 9.52 -5.13
C THR A 171 6.18 9.71 -4.40
N PHE A 172 7.29 9.27 -4.99
CA PHE A 172 8.61 9.43 -4.40
C PHE A 172 9.08 10.89 -4.42
N ALA A 173 8.90 11.60 -5.54
CA ALA A 173 9.35 12.99 -5.67
C ALA A 173 8.59 13.93 -4.71
N GLU A 174 7.30 13.72 -4.53
CA GLU A 174 6.46 14.48 -3.59
C GLU A 174 6.61 14.01 -2.14
N ARG A 175 7.22 12.84 -1.93
CA ARG A 175 7.42 12.20 -0.62
C ARG A 175 6.12 12.02 0.17
N THR A 176 5.04 11.71 -0.52
CA THR A 176 3.71 11.51 0.06
C THR A 176 2.82 10.77 -0.92
N GLY A 177 1.80 10.09 -0.44
CA GLY A 177 0.80 9.40 -1.24
C GLY A 177 -0.26 8.75 -0.37
N ASP A 178 -1.35 8.34 -1.01
CA ASP A 178 -2.38 7.49 -0.40
C ASP A 178 -2.06 5.99 -0.55
N CYS A 179 -3.03 5.14 -0.30
CA CYS A 179 -2.83 3.68 -0.34
C CYS A 179 -2.43 3.19 -1.74
N ASP A 180 -3.05 3.71 -2.80
CA ASP A 180 -2.76 3.33 -4.18
C ASP A 180 -1.36 3.77 -4.59
N ASP A 181 -1.03 5.03 -4.34
CA ASP A 181 0.25 5.66 -4.66
C ASP A 181 1.42 4.87 -4.06
N LYS A 182 1.32 4.62 -2.76
CA LYS A 182 2.39 3.95 -1.99
C LYS A 182 2.48 2.46 -2.32
N SER A 183 1.34 1.78 -2.55
CA SER A 183 1.33 0.38 -2.97
C SER A 183 1.93 0.19 -4.37
N LEU A 184 1.64 1.08 -5.31
CA LEU A 184 2.24 1.06 -6.64
C LEU A 184 3.76 1.27 -6.56
N LEU A 185 4.23 2.26 -5.80
CA LEU A 185 5.66 2.48 -5.61
C LEU A 185 6.35 1.24 -5.02
N LEU A 186 5.79 0.66 -3.95
CA LEU A 186 6.36 -0.51 -3.27
C LEU A 186 6.36 -1.75 -4.16
N ALA A 187 5.24 -2.05 -4.82
CA ALA A 187 5.15 -3.18 -5.75
C ALA A 187 6.12 -3.04 -6.92
N GLY A 188 6.29 -1.83 -7.45
CA GLY A 188 7.24 -1.51 -8.51
C GLY A 188 8.69 -1.75 -8.11
N LEU A 189 9.08 -1.41 -6.87
CA LEU A 189 10.41 -1.68 -6.32
C LEU A 189 10.63 -3.18 -6.12
N LEU A 190 9.74 -3.85 -5.41
CA LEU A 190 9.89 -5.26 -5.05
C LEU A 190 9.89 -6.18 -6.28
N SER A 191 9.03 -5.92 -7.27
CA SER A 191 8.98 -6.73 -8.49
C SER A 191 10.28 -6.65 -9.30
N ARG A 192 10.92 -5.46 -9.35
CA ARG A 192 12.21 -5.27 -10.04
C ARG A 192 13.39 -5.89 -9.30
N GLU A 193 13.25 -6.15 -8.01
CA GLU A 193 14.23 -6.90 -7.20
C GLU A 193 13.94 -8.42 -7.16
N GLY A 194 13.03 -8.90 -7.99
CA GLY A 194 12.78 -10.32 -8.21
C GLY A 194 11.86 -10.97 -7.19
N TYR A 195 11.19 -10.21 -6.34
CA TYR A 195 10.18 -10.75 -5.43
C TYR A 195 8.89 -11.10 -6.18
N ARG A 196 8.20 -12.16 -5.73
CA ARG A 196 6.88 -12.51 -6.25
C ARG A 196 5.82 -11.66 -5.55
N VAL A 197 5.37 -10.65 -6.26
CA VAL A 197 4.53 -9.55 -5.75
C VAL A 197 3.17 -9.52 -6.44
N SER A 198 2.15 -9.08 -5.74
CA SER A 198 0.84 -8.72 -6.29
C SER A 198 0.34 -7.43 -5.65
N LEU A 199 -0.51 -6.70 -6.34
CA LEU A 199 -1.37 -5.71 -5.70
C LEU A 199 -2.58 -6.45 -5.11
N LEU A 200 -3.00 -6.05 -3.92
CA LEU A 200 -4.20 -6.49 -3.24
C LEU A 200 -5.18 -5.32 -3.21
N VAL A 201 -6.18 -5.34 -4.09
CA VAL A 201 -7.14 -4.24 -4.25
C VAL A 201 -8.45 -4.59 -3.54
N PHE A 202 -8.83 -3.82 -2.54
CA PHE A 202 -10.03 -3.98 -1.71
C PHE A 202 -11.04 -2.90 -2.09
N ASP A 203 -11.83 -3.17 -3.13
CA ASP A 203 -12.80 -2.20 -3.69
C ASP A 203 -13.85 -1.77 -2.66
N ALA A 204 -14.30 -2.69 -1.81
CA ALA A 204 -15.33 -2.42 -0.81
C ALA A 204 -14.86 -1.49 0.31
N GLU A 205 -13.57 -1.52 0.64
CA GLU A 205 -12.97 -0.72 1.69
C GLU A 205 -12.18 0.49 1.14
N ASP A 206 -12.17 0.68 -0.19
CA ASP A 206 -11.39 1.74 -0.85
C ASP A 206 -9.92 1.73 -0.41
N HIS A 207 -9.31 0.52 -0.44
CA HIS A 207 -7.94 0.32 0.05
C HIS A 207 -7.12 -0.53 -0.91
N MET A 208 -5.82 -0.24 -0.99
CA MET A 208 -4.84 -1.04 -1.70
C MET A 208 -3.64 -1.35 -0.81
N ALA A 209 -3.17 -2.59 -0.88
CA ALA A 209 -1.96 -3.05 -0.24
C ALA A 209 -1.11 -3.87 -1.21
N VAL A 210 0.08 -4.26 -0.78
CA VAL A 210 0.95 -5.17 -1.54
C VAL A 210 0.86 -6.58 -0.96
N GLY A 211 0.77 -7.58 -1.82
CA GLY A 211 0.92 -8.98 -1.47
C GLY A 211 2.31 -9.48 -1.81
N ILE A 212 2.99 -10.14 -0.88
CA ILE A 212 4.26 -10.83 -1.13
C ILE A 212 4.09 -12.33 -0.88
N THR A 213 4.51 -13.18 -1.83
CA THR A 213 4.44 -14.63 -1.60
C THR A 213 5.22 -15.00 -0.35
N ALA A 214 4.59 -15.77 0.54
CA ALA A 214 5.18 -16.19 1.81
C ALA A 214 4.55 -17.49 2.29
N ASP A 215 5.31 -18.27 3.07
CA ASP A 215 4.80 -19.46 3.72
C ASP A 215 4.48 -19.15 5.20
N GLY A 216 3.27 -19.47 5.63
CA GLY A 216 2.87 -19.43 7.04
C GLY A 216 2.24 -18.12 7.54
N CYS A 217 2.24 -17.04 6.74
CA CYS A 217 1.57 -15.77 7.08
C CYS A 217 0.72 -15.22 5.93
N GLY A 218 0.14 -16.10 5.12
CA GLY A 218 -0.76 -15.69 4.03
C GLY A 218 -1.99 -14.95 4.54
N TYR A 219 -2.37 -13.88 3.86
CA TYR A 219 -3.61 -13.17 4.15
C TYR A 219 -4.81 -14.05 3.78
N ARG A 220 -5.61 -14.40 4.77
CA ARG A 220 -6.76 -15.29 4.62
C ARG A 220 -6.40 -16.57 3.85
N ASN A 221 -7.10 -16.86 2.74
CA ASN A 221 -6.89 -18.05 1.91
C ASN A 221 -5.93 -17.79 0.73
N THR A 222 -5.13 -16.73 0.77
CA THR A 222 -4.14 -16.43 -0.27
C THR A 222 -2.76 -16.97 0.09
N SER A 223 -1.89 -17.15 -0.91
CA SER A 223 -0.46 -17.43 -0.72
C SER A 223 0.38 -16.17 -0.48
N PHE A 224 -0.26 -15.02 -0.31
CA PHE A 224 0.40 -13.73 -0.16
C PHE A 224 0.30 -13.24 1.29
N ALA A 225 1.43 -12.97 1.91
CA ALA A 225 1.49 -12.17 3.13
C ALA A 225 1.05 -10.74 2.80
N PHE A 226 0.24 -10.16 3.67
CA PHE A 226 -0.18 -8.77 3.57
C PHE A 226 1.00 -7.84 3.87
N LEU A 227 1.23 -6.87 3.02
CA LEU A 227 2.27 -5.87 3.20
C LEU A 227 1.62 -4.49 3.10
N GLU A 228 1.39 -3.89 4.26
CA GLU A 228 0.86 -2.54 4.39
C GLU A 228 1.82 -1.52 3.78
N SER A 229 1.32 -0.52 3.09
CA SER A 229 2.12 0.53 2.48
C SER A 229 1.93 1.90 3.14
N THR A 230 0.78 2.12 3.81
CA THR A 230 0.40 3.44 4.33
C THR A 230 1.06 3.78 5.65
N ASN A 231 1.18 2.81 6.56
CA ASN A 231 1.76 2.93 7.90
C ASN A 231 2.86 1.91 8.15
N LEU A 232 3.73 2.19 9.12
CA LEU A 232 4.71 1.20 9.59
C LEU A 232 3.97 -0.03 10.13
N SER A 233 4.23 -1.16 9.49
CA SER A 233 3.69 -2.47 9.85
C SER A 233 4.67 -3.56 9.50
N LEU A 234 4.60 -4.67 10.23
CA LEU A 234 5.36 -5.88 9.90
C LEU A 234 4.71 -6.62 8.72
N VAL A 235 5.53 -7.28 7.91
CA VAL A 235 5.05 -8.11 6.79
C VAL A 235 4.18 -9.25 7.34
N GLY A 236 3.01 -9.47 6.74
CA GLY A 236 2.05 -10.50 7.14
C GLY A 236 1.03 -10.06 8.18
N ILE A 237 1.12 -8.83 8.66
CA ILE A 237 0.18 -8.28 9.64
C ILE A 237 -0.69 -7.21 8.97
N PRO A 238 -1.96 -7.54 8.65
CA PRO A 238 -2.89 -6.55 8.14
C PRO A 238 -3.24 -5.55 9.26
N PRO A 239 -3.54 -4.29 8.92
CA PRO A 239 -3.94 -3.30 9.91
C PRO A 239 -5.30 -3.66 10.52
N GLU A 240 -5.48 -3.40 11.81
CA GLU A 240 -6.79 -3.52 12.47
C GLU A 240 -7.77 -2.46 11.97
N ARG A 241 -7.25 -1.30 11.59
CA ARG A 241 -8.00 -0.18 11.00
C ARG A 241 -7.22 0.40 9.84
N ILE A 242 -7.92 0.70 8.77
CA ILE A 242 -7.37 1.38 7.60
C ILE A 242 -7.22 2.87 7.94
N GLU A 243 -6.07 3.47 7.66
CA GLU A 243 -5.86 4.90 7.84
C GLU A 243 -6.81 5.70 6.92
N GLY A 244 -7.49 6.70 7.49
CA GLY A 244 -8.51 7.47 6.76
C GLY A 244 -9.90 6.82 6.68
N ALA A 245 -10.06 5.54 7.06
CA ALA A 245 -11.34 4.83 7.07
C ALA A 245 -11.69 4.28 8.46
N ILE A 246 -13.01 4.18 8.76
CA ILE A 246 -13.53 3.55 9.99
C ILE A 246 -13.68 2.02 9.78
N ALA A 247 -13.14 1.50 8.69
CA ALA A 247 -13.39 0.14 8.25
C ALA A 247 -12.20 -0.80 8.58
N THR A 248 -12.52 -2.04 8.94
CA THR A 248 -11.59 -3.17 8.94
C THR A 248 -11.68 -3.88 7.59
N LEU A 249 -10.57 -4.43 7.11
CA LEU A 249 -10.57 -5.23 5.88
C LEU A 249 -11.46 -6.46 6.05
N SER A 250 -12.57 -6.50 5.32
CA SER A 250 -13.58 -7.57 5.40
C SER A 250 -13.78 -8.31 4.08
N SER A 251 -13.54 -7.67 2.95
CA SER A 251 -13.66 -8.25 1.62
C SER A 251 -12.45 -9.09 1.22
N ASP A 252 -12.61 -9.92 0.20
CA ASP A 252 -11.47 -10.57 -0.46
C ASP A 252 -10.92 -9.61 -1.53
N PRO A 253 -9.59 -9.46 -1.63
CA PRO A 253 -9.00 -8.54 -2.60
C PRO A 253 -9.04 -9.08 -4.03
N LEU A 254 -9.15 -8.18 -5.01
CA LEU A 254 -8.70 -8.46 -6.36
C LEU A 254 -7.17 -8.56 -6.35
N ILE A 255 -6.63 -9.71 -6.74
CA ILE A 255 -5.19 -9.97 -6.77
C ILE A 255 -4.65 -9.70 -8.17
N ILE A 256 -3.74 -8.73 -8.29
CA ILE A 256 -3.12 -8.36 -9.57
C ILE A 256 -1.62 -8.68 -9.49
N PRO A 257 -1.14 -9.76 -10.17
CA PRO A 257 0.28 -10.09 -10.19
C PRO A 257 1.15 -8.98 -10.81
N VAL A 258 2.30 -8.71 -10.20
CA VAL A 258 3.24 -7.68 -10.66
C VAL A 258 4.59 -8.31 -10.99
N GLY A 259 4.98 -8.24 -12.27
CA GLY A 259 6.24 -8.83 -12.73
C GLY A 259 6.25 -10.35 -12.70
N SER A 260 7.45 -10.95 -12.82
CA SER A 260 7.66 -12.40 -12.89
C SER A 260 8.65 -12.90 -11.82
N GLY A 261 8.83 -12.17 -10.74
CA GLY A 261 9.72 -12.52 -9.64
C GLY A 261 9.32 -13.83 -8.96
N THR A 262 10.27 -14.48 -8.32
CA THR A 262 10.08 -15.78 -7.64
C THR A 262 10.49 -15.79 -6.18
N THR A 263 11.19 -14.74 -5.72
CA THR A 263 11.63 -14.65 -4.33
C THR A 263 10.43 -14.46 -3.40
N ALA A 264 10.33 -15.31 -2.37
CA ALA A 264 9.30 -15.23 -1.35
C ALA A 264 9.86 -14.63 -0.05
N TYR A 265 8.98 -14.18 0.83
CA TYR A 265 9.31 -13.76 2.18
C TYR A 265 9.33 -14.95 3.14
N GLY A 266 10.42 -15.10 3.91
CA GLY A 266 10.66 -16.26 4.78
C GLY A 266 10.55 -15.99 6.29
N ALA A 267 10.45 -14.71 6.73
CA ALA A 267 10.49 -14.38 8.15
C ALA A 267 9.12 -14.35 8.86
N CYS A 268 8.10 -15.00 8.30
CA CYS A 268 6.74 -15.07 8.87
C CYS A 268 6.70 -15.52 10.33
N GLY A 269 7.54 -16.51 10.70
CA GLY A 269 7.55 -17.01 12.08
C GLY A 269 7.91 -15.94 13.10
N GLU A 270 8.92 -15.11 12.81
CA GLU A 270 9.30 -14.00 13.69
C GLU A 270 8.24 -12.91 13.73
N THR A 271 7.67 -12.56 12.57
CA THR A 271 6.61 -11.57 12.48
C THR A 271 5.38 -11.94 13.30
N LEU A 272 4.89 -13.18 13.14
CA LEU A 272 3.74 -13.68 13.88
C LEU A 272 4.02 -13.79 15.38
N ALA A 273 5.23 -14.18 15.77
CA ALA A 273 5.61 -14.24 17.19
C ALA A 273 5.63 -12.83 17.82
N ILE A 274 6.15 -11.81 17.12
CA ILE A 274 6.11 -10.41 17.58
C ILE A 274 4.66 -9.94 17.72
N HIS A 275 3.82 -10.21 16.71
CA HIS A 275 2.41 -9.82 16.74
C HIS A 275 1.66 -10.51 17.88
N THR A 276 1.87 -11.82 18.10
CA THR A 276 1.27 -12.55 19.22
C THR A 276 1.68 -11.96 20.56
N ALA A 277 2.96 -11.58 20.71
CA ALA A 277 3.44 -10.95 21.95
C ALA A 277 2.82 -9.53 22.14
N PHE A 278 2.61 -8.79 21.05
CA PHE A 278 1.93 -7.51 21.08
C PHE A 278 0.48 -7.65 21.57
N VAL A 279 -0.30 -8.52 20.92
CA VAL A 279 -1.71 -8.76 21.28
C VAL A 279 -1.82 -9.23 22.74
N ALA A 280 -0.98 -10.16 23.16
CA ALA A 280 -1.01 -10.64 24.55
C ALA A 280 -0.68 -9.54 25.57
N ALA A 281 0.24 -8.62 25.24
CA ALA A 281 0.58 -7.50 26.11
C ALA A 281 -0.55 -6.48 26.17
N ASP A 282 -1.18 -6.17 25.04
CA ASP A 282 -2.28 -5.21 24.91
C ASP A 282 -3.54 -5.69 25.65
N ASP A 283 -3.95 -6.94 25.44
CA ASP A 283 -5.05 -7.59 26.17
C ASP A 283 -4.80 -7.60 27.69
N ALA A 284 -3.54 -7.82 28.10
CA ALA A 284 -3.16 -7.81 29.51
C ALA A 284 -3.26 -6.40 30.12
N VAL A 285 -2.90 -5.36 29.35
CA VAL A 285 -3.03 -3.94 29.78
C VAL A 285 -4.51 -3.64 30.04
N ASP A 286 -5.39 -3.91 29.09
CA ASP A 286 -6.84 -3.65 29.21
C ASP A 286 -7.45 -4.38 30.42
N SER A 287 -7.11 -5.67 30.59
CA SER A 287 -7.58 -6.48 31.71
C SER A 287 -7.10 -5.94 33.07
N LEU A 288 -5.81 -5.56 33.16
CA LEU A 288 -5.22 -5.02 34.38
C LEU A 288 -5.78 -3.64 34.73
N GLU A 289 -6.08 -2.79 33.76
CA GLU A 289 -6.75 -1.50 34.02
C GLU A 289 -8.11 -1.68 34.69
N GLN A 290 -8.92 -2.61 34.21
CA GLN A 290 -10.20 -2.95 34.82
C GLN A 290 -10.03 -3.49 36.26
N GLN A 291 -9.05 -4.38 36.46
CA GLN A 291 -8.75 -4.95 37.78
C GLN A 291 -8.23 -3.89 38.77
N LEU A 292 -7.38 -2.96 38.31
CA LEU A 292 -6.87 -1.84 39.11
C LEU A 292 -8.00 -0.90 39.52
N ALA A 293 -8.93 -0.58 38.63
CA ALA A 293 -10.10 0.24 38.95
C ALA A 293 -10.99 -0.45 40.02
N ALA A 294 -11.26 -1.75 39.86
CA ALA A 294 -12.02 -2.53 40.84
C ALA A 294 -11.32 -2.58 42.22
N LYS A 295 -9.99 -2.82 42.19
CA LYS A 295 -9.18 -2.90 43.43
C LYS A 295 -9.14 -1.56 44.15
N LYS A 296 -9.04 -0.44 43.46
CA LYS A 296 -9.10 0.91 44.04
C LYS A 296 -10.44 1.14 44.75
N ALA A 297 -11.56 0.75 44.12
CA ALA A 297 -12.89 0.85 44.73
C ALA A 297 -13.02 -0.03 45.98
N GLU A 298 -12.38 -1.23 46.03
CA GLU A 298 -12.33 -2.10 47.22
C GLU A 298 -11.53 -1.43 48.34
N MET A 299 -10.35 -0.89 48.05
CA MET A 299 -9.52 -0.17 49.00
C MET A 299 -10.25 1.03 49.64
N ASP A 300 -11.03 1.76 48.84
CA ASP A 300 -11.81 2.91 49.36
C ASP A 300 -12.88 2.47 50.38
N ARG A 301 -13.45 1.27 50.26
CA ARG A 301 -14.46 0.73 51.22
C ARG A 301 -13.86 0.30 52.56
N VAL A 302 -12.58 -0.11 52.55
CA VAL A 302 -11.93 -0.66 53.75
C VAL A 302 -10.95 0.30 54.42
N ARG A 303 -10.98 1.58 54.09
CA ARG A 303 -10.08 2.58 54.63
C ARG A 303 -10.02 2.64 56.18
N GLY A 304 -11.12 2.22 56.85
CA GLY A 304 -11.21 2.14 58.29
C GLY A 304 -10.54 0.89 58.91
N ASN A 305 -10.08 -0.06 58.11
CA ASN A 305 -9.38 -1.29 58.53
C ASN A 305 -7.93 -1.28 58.01
N PRO A 306 -6.93 -0.81 58.76
CA PRO A 306 -5.56 -0.64 58.29
C PRO A 306 -4.89 -1.94 57.83
N ALA A 307 -5.18 -3.06 58.49
CA ALA A 307 -4.56 -4.36 58.13
C ALA A 307 -5.05 -4.86 56.77
N GLU A 308 -6.34 -4.79 56.51
CA GLU A 308 -6.93 -5.15 55.24
C GLU A 308 -6.57 -4.17 54.11
N TYR A 309 -6.61 -2.88 54.40
CA TYR A 309 -6.17 -1.85 53.47
C TYR A 309 -4.74 -2.08 53.01
N ASN A 310 -3.78 -2.34 53.88
CA ASN A 310 -2.39 -2.57 53.57
C ASN A 310 -2.21 -3.85 52.70
N ARG A 311 -2.99 -4.91 52.94
CA ARG A 311 -3.01 -6.10 52.11
C ARG A 311 -3.44 -5.79 50.68
N LEU A 312 -4.51 -5.00 50.51
CA LEU A 312 -5.01 -4.57 49.20
C LEU A 312 -4.02 -3.63 48.49
N VAL A 313 -3.34 -2.73 49.20
CA VAL A 313 -2.26 -1.90 48.65
C VAL A 313 -1.16 -2.75 48.03
N SER A 314 -0.73 -3.83 48.73
CA SER A 314 0.31 -4.71 48.21
C SER A 314 -0.12 -5.44 46.94
N ASP A 315 -1.38 -5.92 46.90
CA ASP A 315 -1.94 -6.56 45.69
C ASP A 315 -2.11 -5.53 44.54
N TYR A 316 -2.57 -4.32 44.85
CA TYR A 316 -2.68 -3.24 43.89
C TYR A 316 -1.32 -2.88 43.27
N ASN A 317 -0.29 -2.69 44.08
CA ASN A 317 1.05 -2.35 43.60
C ASN A 317 1.63 -3.47 42.70
N ARG A 318 1.44 -4.75 43.03
CA ARG A 318 1.87 -5.87 42.22
C ARG A 318 1.20 -5.83 40.83
N ARG A 319 -0.11 -5.48 40.75
CA ARG A 319 -0.84 -5.32 39.48
C ARG A 319 -0.37 -4.11 38.69
N VAL A 320 -0.03 -3.01 39.35
CA VAL A 320 0.59 -1.83 38.71
C VAL A 320 1.92 -2.22 38.06
N ASP A 321 2.76 -2.99 38.78
CA ASP A 321 4.03 -3.44 38.22
C ASP A 321 3.84 -4.37 37.00
N GLU A 322 2.83 -5.23 37.04
CA GLU A 322 2.48 -6.11 35.94
C GLU A 322 1.94 -5.32 34.73
N HIS A 323 1.03 -4.36 34.99
CA HIS A 323 0.53 -3.45 33.96
C HIS A 323 1.68 -2.68 33.29
N ASN A 324 2.58 -2.09 34.06
CA ASN A 324 3.71 -1.34 33.53
C ASN A 324 4.63 -2.19 32.66
N ARG A 325 4.86 -3.47 33.02
CA ARG A 325 5.64 -4.39 32.18
C ARG A 325 4.97 -4.65 30.84
N ASN A 326 3.65 -4.84 30.80
CA ASN A 326 2.93 -5.07 29.54
C ASN A 326 2.89 -3.81 28.68
N VAL A 327 2.70 -2.64 29.30
CA VAL A 327 2.82 -1.34 28.59
C VAL A 327 4.21 -1.14 28.00
N GLU A 328 5.29 -1.56 28.71
CA GLU A 328 6.66 -1.51 28.17
C GLU A 328 6.78 -2.40 26.90
N VAL A 329 6.22 -3.63 26.94
CA VAL A 329 6.27 -4.57 25.82
C VAL A 329 5.52 -4.02 24.60
N SER A 330 4.27 -3.61 24.77
CA SER A 330 3.44 -3.03 23.70
C SER A 330 4.12 -1.79 23.09
N ASN A 331 4.55 -0.83 23.92
CA ASN A 331 5.24 0.36 23.46
C ASN A 331 6.57 0.07 22.76
N TYR A 332 7.33 -0.92 23.23
CA TYR A 332 8.59 -1.28 22.57
C TYR A 332 8.33 -1.78 21.15
N ILE A 333 7.37 -2.70 20.98
CA ILE A 333 7.04 -3.26 19.68
C ILE A 333 6.60 -2.15 18.71
N VAL A 334 5.64 -1.30 19.12
CA VAL A 334 5.12 -0.21 18.28
C VAL A 334 6.22 0.76 17.84
N ARG A 335 7.15 1.09 18.73
CA ARG A 335 8.26 2.00 18.40
C ARG A 335 9.33 1.38 17.51
N HIS A 336 9.36 0.06 17.36
CA HIS A 336 10.41 -0.68 16.64
C HIS A 336 9.87 -1.54 15.48
N LEU A 337 8.69 -1.20 14.93
CA LEU A 337 8.13 -1.87 13.75
C LEU A 337 9.06 -1.80 12.53
N HIS A 338 9.97 -0.85 12.50
CA HIS A 338 11.02 -0.71 11.48
C HIS A 338 12.25 -1.62 11.71
N ASP A 339 12.26 -2.44 12.76
CA ASP A 339 13.37 -3.33 13.12
C ASP A 339 12.84 -4.69 13.63
N ARG A 340 12.29 -5.51 12.72
CA ARG A 340 11.79 -6.86 13.08
C ARG A 340 12.85 -7.69 13.79
N PRO A 341 14.08 -7.84 13.26
CA PRO A 341 15.06 -8.72 13.91
C PRO A 341 15.49 -8.23 15.29
N GLY A 342 15.59 -6.92 15.48
CA GLY A 342 15.90 -6.31 16.77
C GLY A 342 14.77 -6.51 17.78
N THR A 343 13.53 -6.31 17.34
CA THR A 343 12.32 -6.50 18.15
C THR A 343 12.18 -7.97 18.58
N TYR A 344 12.36 -8.90 17.65
CA TYR A 344 12.32 -10.34 17.96
C TYR A 344 13.40 -10.74 18.99
N ARG A 345 14.66 -10.28 18.82
CA ARG A 345 15.74 -10.55 19.78
C ARG A 345 15.44 -9.96 21.18
N TRP A 346 14.86 -8.75 21.22
CA TRP A 346 14.49 -8.13 22.48
C TRP A 346 13.40 -8.89 23.22
N LEU A 347 12.33 -9.33 22.52
CA LEU A 347 11.28 -10.18 23.08
C LEU A 347 11.82 -11.54 23.54
N ARG A 348 12.69 -12.16 22.73
CA ARG A 348 13.32 -13.43 23.05
C ARG A 348 14.17 -13.35 24.31
N SER A 349 14.91 -12.27 24.51
CA SER A 349 15.72 -12.07 25.72
C SER A 349 14.88 -11.96 27.00
N ARG A 350 13.59 -11.72 26.86
CA ARG A 350 12.60 -11.63 27.94
C ARG A 350 11.73 -12.89 28.08
N GLY A 351 11.95 -13.91 27.24
CA GLY A 351 11.14 -15.13 27.21
C GLY A 351 9.72 -14.93 26.71
N LEU A 352 9.46 -13.87 25.95
CA LEU A 352 8.12 -13.52 25.43
C LEU A 352 7.83 -14.13 24.07
N VAL A 353 8.85 -14.65 23.38
CA VAL A 353 8.74 -15.38 22.12
C VAL A 353 9.63 -16.63 22.18
N PRO A 354 9.39 -17.64 21.33
CA PRO A 354 10.19 -18.87 21.29
C PRO A 354 11.69 -18.64 21.12
N ALA A 355 12.48 -19.61 21.61
CA ALA A 355 13.93 -19.58 21.54
C ALA A 355 14.46 -19.81 20.12
#